data_964f6635a054cba0547f8ab30d7169ce
#
_entry.id   964f6635a054cba0547f8ab30d7169ce
#
_cell.length_a   1.000
_cell.length_b   1.000
_cell.length_c   1.000
_cell.angle_alpha   90.00
_cell.angle_beta   90.00
_cell.angle_gamma   90.00
#
_symmetry.space_group_name_H-M   'P 1'
#
loop_
_entity.id
_entity.type
_entity.pdbx_description
1 polymer ?
#
loop_
_entity_poly.entity_id
_entity_poly.type
_entity_poly.pdbx_seq_one_letter_code
_entity_poly.pdbx_strand_id
1 'polypeptide(L)'
;MNKLKLYVLALMALIVCSVKADEGMWLLQLMQQQNSIDMMKKQGLKLEATDLYNPNGVSLKDAVGIFGGGCTGEIISPEGLILTNHHCGYSSIQQHSSVEHDYLTDGFWATSRDKELPTPGLKFTFIERIEDITDLVNQKIETKEITEAESFTQEFLNKLAKDLYAKSDLNEKPGIVPQALPFYAGNKFYMFYKKVYPDVRMVAAPPSSVGKFGGETDNWMWPRHTGDFSMFRIYADANGEPAEYSADNVPLKTKKHLSI
;
A
#
# COMPACT_ATOMS: atom_id res chain seq x y z
N MET A 1 17.90 33.92 -42.57
CA MET A 1 16.81 33.40 -41.74
C MET A 1 15.73 34.49 -41.64
N ASN A 2 14.48 34.20 -42.03
CA ASN A 2 13.42 35.23 -42.09
C ASN A 2 13.12 35.75 -40.67
N LYS A 3 13.03 37.10 -40.51
CA LYS A 3 12.73 37.71 -39.19
C LYS A 3 11.52 37.07 -38.49
N LEU A 4 10.50 36.66 -39.30
CA LEU A 4 9.34 35.94 -38.81
C LEU A 4 9.69 34.60 -38.14
N LYS A 5 10.63 33.83 -38.71
CA LYS A 5 11.08 32.57 -38.10
C LYS A 5 11.85 32.78 -36.78
N LEU A 6 12.55 33.91 -36.68
CA LEU A 6 13.25 34.28 -35.45
C LEU A 6 12.25 34.66 -34.33
N TYR A 7 11.19 35.40 -34.68
CA TYR A 7 10.13 35.77 -33.73
C TYR A 7 9.34 34.53 -33.27
N VAL A 8 9.05 33.59 -34.18
CA VAL A 8 8.36 32.34 -33.84
C VAL A 8 9.23 31.46 -32.93
N LEU A 9 10.54 31.36 -33.20
CA LEU A 9 11.48 30.64 -32.33
C LEU A 9 11.63 31.34 -30.97
N ALA A 10 11.68 32.66 -30.92
CA ALA A 10 11.73 33.41 -29.67
C ALA A 10 10.42 33.25 -28.87
N LEU A 11 9.26 33.25 -29.54
CA LEU A 11 7.96 33.01 -28.93
C LEU A 11 7.85 31.57 -28.41
N MET A 12 8.32 30.55 -29.15
CA MET A 12 8.38 29.18 -28.67
C MET A 12 9.34 29.02 -27.50
N ALA A 13 10.46 29.70 -27.47
CA ALA A 13 11.40 29.70 -26.34
C ALA A 13 10.81 30.34 -25.07
N LEU A 14 9.91 31.32 -25.23
CA LEU A 14 9.19 31.93 -24.11
C LEU A 14 8.02 31.08 -23.58
N ILE A 15 7.55 30.11 -24.37
CA ILE A 15 6.47 29.18 -23.99
C ILE A 15 7.08 27.92 -23.28
N VAL A 16 8.39 27.80 -23.17
CA VAL A 16 8.98 26.83 -22.26
C VAL A 16 8.74 27.32 -20.82
N CYS A 17 7.45 27.32 -20.44
CA CYS A 17 7.11 27.24 -19.03
C CYS A 17 7.87 26.05 -18.50
N SER A 18 8.78 26.29 -17.56
CA SER A 18 9.39 25.21 -16.79
C SER A 18 8.24 24.42 -16.14
N VAL A 19 7.82 23.35 -16.77
CA VAL A 19 6.94 22.36 -16.16
C VAL A 19 7.80 21.75 -15.06
N LYS A 20 7.70 22.33 -13.87
CA LYS A 20 8.23 21.70 -12.67
C LYS A 20 7.29 20.53 -12.42
N ALA A 21 7.79 19.34 -12.67
CA ALA A 21 7.15 18.16 -12.12
C ALA A 21 7.26 18.26 -10.59
N ASP A 22 6.12 18.11 -9.92
CA ASP A 22 6.12 18.03 -8.47
C ASP A 22 6.85 16.76 -8.04
N GLU A 23 7.66 16.86 -6.99
CA GLU A 23 8.26 15.69 -6.37
C GLU A 23 7.17 14.82 -5.76
N GLY A 24 7.39 13.51 -5.72
CA GLY A 24 6.46 12.54 -5.17
C GLY A 24 7.16 11.49 -4.34
N MET A 25 6.39 10.47 -3.91
CA MET A 25 6.87 9.33 -3.13
C MET A 25 7.55 9.72 -1.81
N TRP A 26 7.01 10.74 -1.14
CA TRP A 26 7.50 11.17 0.16
C TRP A 26 7.15 10.13 1.23
N LEU A 27 8.08 9.89 2.15
CA LEU A 27 7.80 9.08 3.34
C LEU A 27 6.85 9.84 4.25
N LEU A 28 5.74 9.20 4.62
CA LEU A 28 4.68 9.83 5.42
C LEU A 28 5.18 10.43 6.72
N GLN A 29 6.08 9.73 7.44
CA GLN A 29 6.65 10.19 8.69
C GLN A 29 7.59 11.41 8.54
N LEU A 30 8.11 11.68 7.33
CA LEU A 30 8.98 12.80 7.04
C LEU A 30 8.28 14.00 6.41
N MET A 31 6.98 13.91 6.11
CA MET A 31 6.24 14.95 5.38
C MET A 31 6.30 16.32 6.06
N GLN A 32 6.28 16.38 7.40
CA GLN A 32 6.41 17.63 8.13
C GLN A 32 7.83 18.20 8.04
N GLN A 33 8.86 17.34 8.10
CA GLN A 33 10.26 17.75 8.08
C GLN A 33 10.69 18.22 6.67
N GLN A 34 10.08 17.70 5.62
CA GLN A 34 10.41 17.98 4.21
C GLN A 34 9.56 19.11 3.62
N ASN A 35 8.76 19.83 4.40
CA ASN A 35 7.83 20.86 3.93
C ASN A 35 6.83 20.37 2.87
N SER A 36 6.65 19.07 2.72
CA SER A 36 5.77 18.47 1.70
C SER A 36 4.30 18.86 1.94
N ILE A 37 3.89 18.94 3.20
CA ILE A 37 2.54 19.39 3.59
C ILE A 37 2.26 20.82 3.12
N ASP A 38 3.22 21.73 3.26
CA ASP A 38 3.04 23.12 2.83
C ASP A 38 2.91 23.22 1.30
N MET A 39 3.65 22.39 0.57
CA MET A 39 3.51 22.28 -0.89
C MET A 39 2.13 21.73 -1.28
N MET A 40 1.67 20.67 -0.62
CA MET A 40 0.33 20.10 -0.86
C MET A 40 -0.78 21.09 -0.51
N LYS A 41 -0.65 21.85 0.59
CA LYS A 41 -1.62 22.90 0.96
C LYS A 41 -1.68 24.03 -0.08
N LYS A 42 -0.55 24.43 -0.66
CA LYS A 42 -0.52 25.40 -1.78
C LYS A 42 -1.24 24.88 -3.02
N GLN A 43 -1.30 23.57 -3.22
CA GLN A 43 -2.02 22.90 -4.31
C GLN A 43 -3.49 22.61 -3.96
N GLY A 44 -3.94 22.96 -2.75
CA GLY A 44 -5.34 22.86 -2.35
C GLY A 44 -5.65 21.77 -1.32
N LEU A 45 -4.64 21.07 -0.75
CA LEU A 45 -4.87 20.14 0.34
C LEU A 45 -5.46 20.87 1.55
N LYS A 46 -6.57 20.35 2.07
CA LYS A 46 -7.28 20.88 3.25
C LYS A 46 -7.02 20.07 4.52
N LEU A 47 -6.34 18.93 4.39
CA LEU A 47 -6.02 18.05 5.51
C LEU A 47 -4.76 18.52 6.22
N GLU A 48 -4.68 18.21 7.52
CA GLU A 48 -3.46 18.39 8.31
C GLU A 48 -2.53 17.16 8.16
N ALA A 49 -1.26 17.31 8.51
CA ALA A 49 -0.29 16.23 8.45
C ALA A 49 -0.72 15.01 9.28
N THR A 50 -1.35 15.25 10.45
CA THR A 50 -1.87 14.21 11.33
C THR A 50 -3.09 13.50 10.80
N ASP A 51 -3.82 14.10 9.85
CA ASP A 51 -4.93 13.41 9.15
C ASP A 51 -4.38 12.39 8.14
N LEU A 52 -3.21 12.68 7.55
CA LEU A 52 -2.55 11.80 6.60
C LEU A 52 -1.74 10.71 7.29
N TYR A 53 -0.97 11.09 8.30
CA TYR A 53 -0.14 10.19 9.08
C TYR A 53 -0.12 10.60 10.56
N ASN A 54 -0.64 9.74 11.43
CA ASN A 54 -0.61 9.92 12.87
C ASN A 54 0.04 8.69 13.53
N PRO A 55 1.25 8.80 14.09
CA PRO A 55 1.91 7.67 14.74
C PRO A 55 1.20 7.20 16.02
N ASN A 56 0.39 8.07 16.62
CA ASN A 56 -0.28 7.83 17.91
C ASN A 56 -1.80 7.69 17.79
N GLY A 57 -2.34 7.66 16.56
CA GLY A 57 -3.78 7.60 16.35
C GLY A 57 -4.16 7.21 14.93
N VAL A 58 -5.47 7.19 14.67
CA VAL A 58 -6.02 6.84 13.37
C VAL A 58 -5.83 7.99 12.39
N SER A 59 -5.37 7.67 11.18
CA SER A 59 -5.15 8.61 10.08
C SER A 59 -5.46 7.94 8.74
N LEU A 60 -5.34 8.66 7.64
CA LEU A 60 -5.61 8.13 6.29
C LEU A 60 -4.74 6.92 5.95
N LYS A 61 -3.49 6.85 6.47
CA LYS A 61 -2.61 5.69 6.28
C LYS A 61 -3.27 4.36 6.68
N ASP A 62 -4.17 4.39 7.67
CA ASP A 62 -4.80 3.18 8.22
C ASP A 62 -5.92 2.64 7.30
N ALA A 63 -6.33 3.43 6.30
CA ALA A 63 -7.24 2.98 5.26
C ALA A 63 -6.52 2.28 4.09
N VAL A 64 -5.19 2.38 4.03
CA VAL A 64 -4.38 1.85 2.92
C VAL A 64 -3.48 0.74 3.45
N GLY A 65 -3.39 -0.35 2.70
CA GLY A 65 -2.56 -1.49 3.09
C GLY A 65 -1.91 -2.18 1.90
N ILE A 66 -1.09 -3.18 2.21
CA ILE A 66 -0.41 -4.01 1.22
C ILE A 66 -1.33 -5.18 0.91
N PHE A 67 -1.70 -5.33 -0.35
CA PHE A 67 -2.48 -6.43 -0.88
C PHE A 67 -1.56 -7.49 -1.47
N GLY A 68 -1.60 -8.70 -0.93
CA GLY A 68 -0.76 -9.80 -1.37
C GLY A 68 0.74 -9.53 -1.26
N GLY A 69 1.47 -9.78 -2.33
CA GLY A 69 2.93 -9.71 -2.37
C GLY A 69 3.52 -8.30 -2.59
N GLY A 70 2.71 -7.24 -2.75
CA GLY A 70 3.25 -5.90 -2.99
C GLY A 70 2.34 -4.92 -3.70
N CYS A 71 1.11 -5.32 -4.02
CA CYS A 71 0.09 -4.37 -4.48
C CYS A 71 -0.41 -3.49 -3.33
N THR A 72 -1.04 -2.39 -3.66
CA THR A 72 -1.75 -1.54 -2.70
C THR A 72 -3.25 -1.83 -2.80
N GLY A 73 -3.94 -1.77 -1.67
CA GLY A 73 -5.40 -1.80 -1.59
C GLY A 73 -5.89 -0.84 -0.52
N GLU A 74 -7.06 -0.28 -0.73
CA GLU A 74 -7.69 0.64 0.21
C GLU A 74 -9.01 0.09 0.75
N ILE A 75 -9.27 0.37 2.03
CA ILE A 75 -10.53 0.03 2.69
C ILE A 75 -11.57 1.09 2.35
N ILE A 76 -12.61 0.68 1.66
CA ILE A 76 -13.67 1.57 1.16
C ILE A 76 -15.02 1.37 1.85
N SER A 77 -15.09 0.53 2.88
CA SER A 77 -16.33 0.34 3.65
C SER A 77 -16.07 0.09 5.14
N PRO A 78 -17.09 0.31 6.00
CA PRO A 78 -16.97 0.00 7.44
C PRO A 78 -16.82 -1.47 7.75
N GLU A 79 -16.93 -2.34 6.76
CA GLU A 79 -16.91 -3.80 6.90
C GLU A 79 -15.80 -4.43 6.06
N GLY A 80 -14.62 -3.77 6.03
CA GLY A 80 -13.39 -4.32 5.50
C GLY A 80 -13.37 -4.59 3.98
N LEU A 81 -14.24 -3.92 3.20
CA LEU A 81 -14.21 -4.04 1.74
C LEU A 81 -12.96 -3.33 1.20
N ILE A 82 -12.17 -4.06 0.44
CA ILE A 82 -10.94 -3.59 -0.20
C ILE A 82 -11.25 -3.26 -1.66
N LEU A 83 -10.76 -2.13 -2.14
CA LEU A 83 -10.60 -1.83 -3.57
C LEU A 83 -9.12 -1.96 -3.93
N THR A 84 -8.82 -2.64 -5.03
CA THR A 84 -7.47 -2.77 -5.61
C THR A 84 -7.58 -2.94 -7.13
N ASN A 85 -6.45 -3.03 -7.81
CA ASN A 85 -6.44 -3.24 -9.25
C ASN A 85 -6.88 -4.67 -9.65
N HIS A 86 -7.44 -4.82 -10.84
CA HIS A 86 -7.78 -6.12 -11.42
C HIS A 86 -6.52 -7.00 -11.58
N HIS A 87 -5.44 -6.42 -12.08
CA HIS A 87 -4.19 -7.16 -12.26
C HIS A 87 -3.59 -7.62 -10.92
N CYS A 88 -3.84 -6.93 -9.81
CA CYS A 88 -3.44 -7.36 -8.48
C CYS A 88 -4.27 -8.57 -7.98
N GLY A 89 -5.55 -8.60 -8.33
CA GLY A 89 -6.46 -9.71 -8.02
C GLY A 89 -6.40 -10.87 -9.01
N TYR A 90 -5.67 -10.72 -10.13
CA TYR A 90 -5.72 -11.65 -11.26
C TYR A 90 -5.48 -13.12 -10.87
N SER A 91 -4.48 -13.39 -10.06
CA SER A 91 -4.18 -14.76 -9.60
C SER A 91 -5.34 -15.37 -8.81
N SER A 92 -6.04 -14.59 -7.99
CA SER A 92 -7.21 -15.05 -7.25
C SER A 92 -8.39 -15.31 -8.17
N ILE A 93 -8.62 -14.44 -9.16
CA ILE A 93 -9.68 -14.61 -10.17
C ILE A 93 -9.42 -15.90 -10.98
N GLN A 94 -8.17 -16.08 -11.40
CA GLN A 94 -7.75 -17.28 -12.15
C GLN A 94 -7.89 -18.56 -11.31
N GLN A 95 -7.53 -18.53 -10.04
CA GLN A 95 -7.62 -19.68 -9.14
C GLN A 95 -9.06 -20.18 -8.98
N HIS A 96 -10.04 -19.28 -9.04
CA HIS A 96 -11.44 -19.59 -8.94
C HIS A 96 -12.13 -19.86 -10.30
N SER A 97 -11.44 -19.58 -11.41
CA SER A 97 -11.99 -19.83 -12.75
C SER A 97 -11.89 -21.30 -13.11
N SER A 98 -12.95 -21.84 -13.69
CA SER A 98 -13.05 -23.18 -14.24
C SER A 98 -13.77 -23.17 -15.58
N VAL A 99 -13.93 -24.33 -16.22
CA VAL A 99 -14.72 -24.44 -17.47
C VAL A 99 -16.19 -24.10 -17.24
N GLU A 100 -16.74 -24.41 -16.06
CA GLU A 100 -18.13 -24.13 -15.69
C GLU A 100 -18.32 -22.69 -15.18
N HIS A 101 -17.24 -22.07 -14.70
CA HIS A 101 -17.26 -20.72 -14.12
C HIS A 101 -16.00 -19.95 -14.57
N ASP A 102 -16.04 -19.39 -15.77
CA ASP A 102 -14.91 -18.61 -16.29
C ASP A 102 -14.96 -17.15 -15.81
N TYR A 103 -14.54 -16.94 -14.55
CA TYR A 103 -14.54 -15.60 -13.95
C TYR A 103 -13.54 -14.64 -14.61
N LEU A 104 -12.55 -15.14 -15.36
CA LEU A 104 -11.69 -14.27 -16.16
C LEU A 104 -12.44 -13.67 -17.35
N THR A 105 -13.33 -14.45 -17.98
CA THR A 105 -14.11 -14.02 -19.16
C THR A 105 -15.40 -13.31 -18.75
N ASP A 106 -16.12 -13.83 -17.74
CA ASP A 106 -17.47 -13.37 -17.38
C ASP A 106 -17.47 -12.35 -16.24
N GLY A 107 -16.34 -12.25 -15.52
CA GLY A 107 -16.26 -11.53 -14.26
C GLY A 107 -16.91 -12.29 -13.09
N PHE A 108 -16.80 -11.73 -11.91
CA PHE A 108 -17.38 -12.29 -10.69
C PHE A 108 -17.98 -11.18 -9.82
N TRP A 109 -19.18 -11.45 -9.28
CA TRP A 109 -19.87 -10.55 -8.36
C TRP A 109 -20.57 -11.38 -7.29
N ALA A 110 -20.10 -11.32 -6.05
CA ALA A 110 -20.77 -11.93 -4.92
C ALA A 110 -22.07 -11.18 -4.63
N THR A 111 -23.19 -11.86 -4.71
CA THR A 111 -24.53 -11.29 -4.44
C THR A 111 -24.85 -11.20 -2.95
N SER A 112 -24.08 -11.89 -2.12
CA SER A 112 -24.20 -11.92 -0.66
C SER A 112 -22.86 -12.38 -0.07
N ARG A 113 -22.70 -12.25 1.25
CA ARG A 113 -21.42 -12.56 1.93
C ARG A 113 -21.06 -14.03 1.90
N ASP A 114 -22.04 -14.90 1.94
CA ASP A 114 -21.85 -16.34 1.80
C ASP A 114 -21.39 -16.78 0.41
N LYS A 115 -21.45 -15.89 -0.57
CA LYS A 115 -20.94 -16.07 -1.94
C LYS A 115 -19.55 -15.47 -2.18
N GLU A 116 -19.01 -14.75 -1.20
CA GLU A 116 -17.63 -14.26 -1.28
C GLU A 116 -16.65 -15.44 -1.25
N LEU A 117 -15.70 -15.46 -2.19
CA LEU A 117 -14.83 -16.62 -2.40
C LEU A 117 -13.53 -16.52 -1.57
N PRO A 118 -13.22 -17.48 -0.71
CA PRO A 118 -11.96 -17.51 0.03
C PRO A 118 -10.77 -17.54 -0.94
N THR A 119 -9.72 -16.80 -0.63
CA THR A 119 -8.50 -16.74 -1.44
C THR A 119 -7.30 -17.24 -0.64
N PRO A 120 -7.08 -18.55 -0.52
CA PRO A 120 -6.03 -19.13 0.28
C PRO A 120 -4.65 -18.59 -0.11
N GLY A 121 -3.87 -18.16 0.89
CA GLY A 121 -2.54 -17.59 0.69
C GLY A 121 -2.50 -16.07 0.41
N LEU A 122 -3.62 -15.46 0.02
CA LEU A 122 -3.72 -14.01 -0.09
C LEU A 122 -3.83 -13.39 1.31
N LYS A 123 -3.07 -12.31 1.52
CA LYS A 123 -3.04 -11.59 2.81
C LYS A 123 -3.26 -10.11 2.56
N PHE A 124 -3.85 -9.43 3.53
CA PHE A 124 -3.89 -7.98 3.57
C PHE A 124 -3.09 -7.49 4.79
N THR A 125 -2.21 -6.52 4.57
CA THR A 125 -1.27 -6.09 5.60
C THR A 125 -1.39 -4.59 5.84
N PHE A 126 -1.70 -4.21 7.07
CA PHE A 126 -1.61 -2.82 7.51
C PHE A 126 -0.24 -2.51 8.10
N ILE A 127 0.20 -1.26 7.96
CA ILE A 127 1.35 -0.75 8.68
C ILE A 127 0.86 -0.19 10.02
N GLU A 128 1.05 -0.94 11.08
CA GLU A 128 0.63 -0.55 12.42
C GLU A 128 1.50 0.59 12.96
N ARG A 129 2.84 0.44 12.84
CA ARG A 129 3.82 1.42 13.32
C ARG A 129 5.08 1.40 12.47
N ILE A 130 5.71 2.57 12.35
CA ILE A 130 7.04 2.74 11.75
C ILE A 130 7.91 3.48 12.78
N GLU A 131 9.11 2.97 13.05
CA GLU A 131 10.09 3.60 13.93
C GLU A 131 11.39 3.84 13.19
N ASP A 132 11.99 5.03 13.32
CA ASP A 132 13.34 5.30 12.84
C ASP A 132 14.35 4.66 13.80
N ILE A 133 15.10 3.69 13.31
CA ILE A 133 16.10 2.94 14.05
C ILE A 133 17.52 3.24 13.58
N THR A 134 17.69 4.33 12.82
CA THR A 134 18.95 4.71 12.18
C THR A 134 20.06 4.89 13.22
N ASP A 135 19.81 5.63 14.29
CA ASP A 135 20.80 5.89 15.33
C ASP A 135 21.24 4.61 16.03
N LEU A 136 20.32 3.67 16.24
CA LEU A 136 20.64 2.37 16.83
C LEU A 136 21.56 1.55 15.92
N VAL A 137 21.31 1.54 14.61
CA VAL A 137 22.17 0.83 13.65
C VAL A 137 23.53 1.50 13.55
N ASN A 138 23.58 2.83 13.45
CA ASN A 138 24.84 3.59 13.41
C ASN A 138 25.68 3.36 14.67
N GLN A 139 25.06 3.37 15.85
CA GLN A 139 25.75 3.07 17.09
C GLN A 139 26.42 1.68 17.05
N LYS A 140 25.73 0.65 16.52
CA LYS A 140 26.30 -0.69 16.38
C LYS A 140 27.49 -0.75 15.42
N ILE A 141 27.48 0.06 14.37
CA ILE A 141 28.61 0.22 13.44
C ILE A 141 29.79 0.92 14.14
N GLU A 142 29.53 2.02 14.84
CA GLU A 142 30.56 2.79 15.56
C GLU A 142 31.22 1.98 16.68
N THR A 143 30.44 1.17 17.41
CA THR A 143 30.96 0.26 18.45
C THR A 143 31.60 -0.99 17.89
N LYS A 144 31.60 -1.17 16.56
CA LYS A 144 32.14 -2.34 15.85
C LYS A 144 31.46 -3.67 16.23
N GLU A 145 30.21 -3.61 16.70
CA GLU A 145 29.38 -4.81 16.87
C GLU A 145 29.05 -5.44 15.51
N ILE A 146 28.90 -4.58 14.48
CA ILE A 146 28.70 -4.96 13.08
C ILE A 146 29.53 -4.06 12.20
N THR A 147 29.80 -4.50 10.98
CA THR A 147 30.33 -3.67 9.90
C THR A 147 29.18 -2.96 9.14
N GLU A 148 29.52 -1.92 8.40
CA GLU A 148 28.56 -1.25 7.50
C GLU A 148 27.94 -2.26 6.51
N ALA A 149 28.73 -3.14 5.92
CA ALA A 149 28.24 -4.17 4.98
C ALA A 149 27.25 -5.15 5.65
N GLU A 150 27.48 -5.53 6.90
CA GLU A 150 26.59 -6.42 7.65
C GLU A 150 25.25 -5.77 7.95
N SER A 151 25.18 -4.43 8.09
CA SER A 151 23.94 -3.71 8.35
C SER A 151 22.88 -3.87 7.24
N PHE A 152 23.27 -4.29 6.04
CA PHE A 152 22.39 -4.56 4.91
C PHE A 152 22.00 -6.04 4.78
N THR A 153 22.60 -6.92 5.57
CA THR A 153 22.32 -8.34 5.46
C THR A 153 20.94 -8.68 6.02
N GLN A 154 20.24 -9.57 5.32
CA GLN A 154 18.92 -10.02 5.77
C GLN A 154 18.98 -10.71 7.15
N GLU A 155 20.10 -11.38 7.46
CA GLU A 155 20.32 -12.00 8.75
C GLU A 155 20.32 -10.96 9.87
N PHE A 156 21.13 -9.91 9.75
CA PHE A 156 21.19 -8.83 10.73
C PHE A 156 19.84 -8.13 10.87
N LEU A 157 19.21 -7.74 9.76
CA LEU A 157 17.93 -7.04 9.76
C LEU A 157 16.81 -7.88 10.40
N ASN A 158 16.75 -9.17 10.11
CA ASN A 158 15.78 -10.08 10.71
C ASN A 158 16.01 -10.26 12.21
N LYS A 159 17.28 -10.39 12.65
CA LYS A 159 17.62 -10.47 14.06
C LYS A 159 17.24 -9.19 14.80
N LEU A 160 17.64 -8.04 14.26
CA LEU A 160 17.32 -6.73 14.82
C LEU A 160 15.80 -6.53 14.95
N ALA A 161 15.04 -6.89 13.92
CA ALA A 161 13.58 -6.78 13.94
C ALA A 161 12.97 -7.63 15.06
N LYS A 162 13.43 -8.87 15.25
CA LYS A 162 12.97 -9.75 16.32
C LYS A 162 13.31 -9.20 17.70
N ASP A 163 14.54 -8.70 17.88
CA ASP A 163 15.03 -8.17 19.17
C ASP A 163 14.25 -6.91 19.58
N LEU A 164 13.94 -6.03 18.63
CA LEU A 164 13.14 -4.83 18.85
C LEU A 164 11.67 -5.18 19.13
N TYR A 165 11.11 -6.12 18.36
CA TYR A 165 9.73 -6.57 18.56
C TYR A 165 9.53 -7.18 19.94
N ALA A 166 10.45 -8.03 20.39
CA ALA A 166 10.37 -8.66 21.71
C ALA A 166 10.35 -7.65 22.88
N LYS A 167 10.86 -6.43 22.66
CA LYS A 167 10.89 -5.34 23.67
C LYS A 167 9.74 -4.34 23.47
N SER A 168 8.97 -4.45 22.42
CA SER A 168 7.89 -3.51 22.09
C SER A 168 6.60 -3.84 22.86
N ASP A 169 5.73 -2.85 22.99
CA ASP A 169 4.36 -3.01 23.49
C ASP A 169 3.42 -3.74 22.50
N LEU A 170 3.93 -4.01 21.29
CA LEU A 170 3.25 -4.79 20.27
C LEU A 170 3.62 -6.29 20.34
N ASN A 171 4.57 -6.63 21.21
CA ASN A 171 4.94 -8.04 21.42
C ASN A 171 3.70 -8.86 21.80
N GLU A 172 3.59 -10.03 21.21
CA GLU A 172 2.47 -10.97 21.41
C GLU A 172 1.09 -10.51 20.89
N LYS A 173 0.98 -9.32 20.29
CA LYS A 173 -0.28 -8.95 19.64
C LYS A 173 -0.53 -9.81 18.38
N PRO A 174 -1.77 -10.30 18.19
CA PRO A 174 -2.09 -11.18 17.06
C PRO A 174 -1.73 -10.55 15.71
N GLY A 175 -1.15 -11.34 14.82
CA GLY A 175 -0.87 -10.97 13.43
C GLY A 175 0.23 -9.94 13.21
N ILE A 176 0.95 -9.53 14.26
CA ILE A 176 2.07 -8.60 14.10
C ILE A 176 3.31 -9.31 13.56
N VAL A 177 3.82 -8.78 12.44
CA VAL A 177 5.06 -9.24 11.79
C VAL A 177 6.05 -8.08 11.75
N PRO A 178 7.18 -8.20 12.48
CA PRO A 178 8.22 -7.18 12.50
C PRO A 178 9.09 -7.26 11.25
N GLN A 179 9.53 -6.11 10.73
CA GLN A 179 10.50 -6.04 9.63
C GLN A 179 11.38 -4.80 9.74
N ALA A 180 12.70 -4.96 9.76
CA ALA A 180 13.66 -3.87 9.61
C ALA A 180 14.09 -3.75 8.15
N LEU A 181 14.15 -2.51 7.64
CA LEU A 181 14.51 -2.22 6.25
C LEU A 181 15.46 -1.02 6.16
N PRO A 182 16.48 -1.10 5.27
CA PRO A 182 17.30 0.05 4.91
C PRO A 182 16.59 0.92 3.87
N PHE A 183 16.75 2.23 3.97
CA PHE A 183 16.24 3.22 3.04
C PHE A 183 17.35 4.16 2.60
N TYR A 184 17.17 4.83 1.45
CA TYR A 184 18.12 5.81 0.91
C TYR A 184 19.56 5.28 0.87
N ALA A 185 19.74 4.09 0.29
CA ALA A 185 21.02 3.39 0.21
C ALA A 185 21.74 3.24 1.58
N GLY A 186 20.96 3.03 2.65
CA GLY A 186 21.49 2.82 4.00
C GLY A 186 21.69 4.08 4.83
N ASN A 187 21.32 5.25 4.32
CA ASN A 187 21.33 6.48 5.11
C ASN A 187 20.25 6.51 6.20
N LYS A 188 19.26 5.63 6.08
CA LYS A 188 18.19 5.46 7.04
C LYS A 188 17.82 4.00 7.22
N PHE A 189 17.41 3.65 8.44
CA PHE A 189 16.88 2.34 8.77
C PHE A 189 15.56 2.52 9.50
N TYR A 190 14.54 1.77 9.08
CA TYR A 190 13.22 1.82 9.69
C TYR A 190 12.76 0.43 10.13
N MET A 191 12.13 0.39 11.30
CA MET A 191 11.42 -0.77 11.82
C MET A 191 9.94 -0.61 11.51
N PHE A 192 9.38 -1.61 10.83
CA PHE A 192 7.96 -1.72 10.52
C PHE A 192 7.32 -2.79 11.38
N TYR A 193 6.22 -2.44 12.01
CA TYR A 193 5.32 -3.39 12.66
C TYR A 193 4.10 -3.53 11.74
N LYS A 194 3.94 -4.70 11.16
CA LYS A 194 2.92 -5.00 10.16
C LYS A 194 1.84 -5.88 10.78
N LYS A 195 0.57 -5.47 10.69
CA LYS A 195 -0.57 -6.30 11.09
C LYS A 195 -1.12 -7.03 9.88
N VAL A 196 -1.03 -8.36 9.87
CA VAL A 196 -1.32 -9.22 8.72
C VAL A 196 -2.61 -9.99 8.94
N TYR A 197 -3.57 -9.81 8.03
CA TYR A 197 -4.84 -10.53 8.00
C TYR A 197 -4.78 -11.61 6.91
N PRO A 198 -4.84 -12.90 7.26
CA PRO A 198 -4.73 -14.00 6.30
C PRO A 198 -6.07 -14.42 5.67
N ASP A 199 -7.23 -14.08 6.25
CA ASP A 199 -8.54 -14.37 5.65
C ASP A 199 -9.01 -13.18 4.81
N VAL A 200 -8.70 -13.26 3.51
CA VAL A 200 -9.17 -12.31 2.49
C VAL A 200 -10.04 -13.07 1.51
N ARG A 201 -11.18 -12.49 1.13
CA ARG A 201 -12.13 -13.14 0.21
C ARG A 201 -12.42 -12.25 -0.98
N MET A 202 -12.54 -12.86 -2.16
CA MET A 202 -12.89 -12.16 -3.39
C MET A 202 -14.38 -11.82 -3.40
N VAL A 203 -14.68 -10.54 -3.62
CA VAL A 203 -16.04 -10.00 -3.64
C VAL A 203 -16.50 -9.70 -5.05
N ALA A 204 -15.64 -9.07 -5.85
CA ALA A 204 -15.99 -8.71 -7.21
C ALA A 204 -14.73 -8.52 -8.08
N ALA A 205 -14.88 -8.86 -9.34
CA ALA A 205 -13.92 -8.52 -10.39
C ALA A 205 -14.66 -8.39 -11.72
N PRO A 206 -14.41 -7.35 -12.53
CA PRO A 206 -14.96 -7.26 -13.87
C PRO A 206 -14.33 -8.32 -14.76
N PRO A 207 -14.94 -8.64 -15.92
CA PRO A 207 -14.32 -9.44 -16.98
C PRO A 207 -12.94 -8.89 -17.36
N SER A 208 -12.01 -9.73 -17.74
CA SER A 208 -10.68 -9.31 -18.22
C SER A 208 -10.76 -8.37 -19.43
N SER A 209 -11.81 -8.46 -20.25
CA SER A 209 -12.10 -7.52 -21.33
C SER A 209 -12.30 -6.08 -20.87
N VAL A 210 -12.66 -5.87 -19.60
CA VAL A 210 -12.78 -4.58 -18.92
C VAL A 210 -11.55 -4.31 -18.04
N GLY A 211 -11.22 -5.25 -17.17
CA GLY A 211 -10.14 -5.10 -16.18
C GLY A 211 -8.75 -5.02 -16.78
N LYS A 212 -8.57 -5.55 -18.00
CA LYS A 212 -7.31 -5.53 -18.76
C LYS A 212 -7.48 -4.94 -20.15
N PHE A 213 -8.48 -4.07 -20.34
CA PHE A 213 -8.71 -3.41 -21.61
C PHE A 213 -7.48 -2.60 -22.04
N GLY A 214 -7.07 -2.70 -23.33
CA GLY A 214 -5.88 -2.04 -23.86
C GLY A 214 -4.55 -2.69 -23.44
N GLY A 215 -4.58 -3.72 -22.60
CA GLY A 215 -3.40 -4.48 -22.17
C GLY A 215 -2.32 -3.60 -21.53
N GLU A 216 -1.06 -3.86 -21.88
CA GLU A 216 0.08 -3.11 -21.32
C GLU A 216 0.10 -1.65 -21.76
N THR A 217 -0.41 -1.32 -22.95
CA THR A 217 -0.44 0.06 -23.45
C THR A 217 -1.27 0.95 -22.53
N ASP A 218 -2.49 0.54 -22.16
CA ASP A 218 -3.36 1.31 -21.29
C ASP A 218 -2.85 1.38 -19.84
N ASN A 219 -1.97 0.48 -19.45
CA ASN A 219 -1.36 0.53 -18.13
C ASN A 219 -0.35 1.69 -17.96
N TRP A 220 0.27 2.12 -19.06
CA TRP A 220 1.33 3.14 -19.03
C TRP A 220 0.99 4.44 -19.71
N MET A 221 0.00 4.44 -20.61
CA MET A 221 -0.32 5.59 -21.44
C MET A 221 -1.64 6.25 -21.04
N TRP A 222 -1.69 7.54 -21.19
CA TRP A 222 -2.91 8.33 -21.03
C TRP A 222 -3.48 8.72 -22.41
N PRO A 223 -4.80 8.72 -22.61
CA PRO A 223 -5.86 8.36 -21.64
C PRO A 223 -5.99 6.84 -21.43
N ARG A 224 -6.41 6.46 -20.23
CA ARG A 224 -6.70 5.06 -19.90
C ARG A 224 -8.18 4.77 -20.10
N HIS A 225 -8.47 3.60 -20.68
CA HIS A 225 -9.83 3.14 -20.93
C HIS A 225 -10.16 1.84 -20.16
N THR A 226 -9.19 1.29 -19.45
CA THR A 226 -9.35 0.08 -18.67
C THR A 226 -10.12 0.35 -17.37
N GLY A 227 -11.00 -0.58 -17.00
CA GLY A 227 -11.61 -0.66 -15.67
C GLY A 227 -10.80 -1.59 -14.76
N ASP A 228 -9.52 -1.25 -14.53
CA ASP A 228 -8.56 -2.07 -13.78
C ASP A 228 -8.84 -2.01 -12.28
N PHE A 229 -9.91 -2.69 -11.85
CA PHE A 229 -10.26 -2.83 -10.44
C PHE A 229 -10.66 -4.24 -10.08
N SER A 230 -10.51 -4.59 -8.80
CA SER A 230 -11.11 -5.76 -8.16
C SER A 230 -11.41 -5.46 -6.70
N MET A 231 -12.36 -6.18 -6.13
CA MET A 231 -12.80 -5.98 -4.76
C MET A 231 -12.63 -7.26 -3.95
N PHE A 232 -12.11 -7.08 -2.76
CA PHE A 232 -11.94 -8.15 -1.78
C PHE A 232 -12.47 -7.70 -0.43
N ARG A 233 -12.54 -8.60 0.53
CA ARG A 233 -12.92 -8.26 1.90
C ARG A 233 -12.02 -8.97 2.88
N ILE A 234 -11.60 -8.23 3.92
CA ILE A 234 -10.89 -8.79 5.06
C ILE A 234 -11.91 -9.39 6.02
N TYR A 235 -11.61 -10.60 6.45
CA TYR A 235 -12.30 -11.27 7.54
C TYR A 235 -11.36 -11.43 8.74
N ALA A 236 -11.92 -11.43 9.93
CA ALA A 236 -11.24 -11.50 11.20
C ALA A 236 -12.03 -12.39 12.16
N ASP A 237 -11.47 -12.72 13.30
CA ASP A 237 -12.21 -13.36 14.37
C ASP A 237 -13.32 -12.44 14.94
N ALA A 238 -14.11 -12.93 15.86
CA ALA A 238 -15.21 -12.17 16.49
C ALA A 238 -14.73 -10.90 17.24
N ASN A 239 -13.45 -10.82 17.60
CA ASN A 239 -12.83 -9.69 18.29
C ASN A 239 -12.19 -8.69 17.29
N GLY A 240 -12.18 -9.00 15.99
CA GLY A 240 -11.53 -8.20 14.96
C GLY A 240 -10.03 -8.45 14.83
N GLU A 241 -9.53 -9.53 15.44
CA GLU A 241 -8.12 -9.90 15.35
C GLU A 241 -7.85 -10.80 14.15
N PRO A 242 -6.62 -10.75 13.59
CA PRO A 242 -6.22 -11.61 12.49
C PRO A 242 -6.40 -13.09 12.84
N ALA A 243 -7.06 -13.82 11.95
CA ALA A 243 -7.30 -15.26 12.09
C ALA A 243 -7.18 -15.93 10.73
N GLU A 244 -6.71 -17.18 10.71
CA GLU A 244 -6.77 -18.03 9.51
C GLU A 244 -8.23 -18.23 9.09
N TYR A 245 -8.42 -18.62 7.82
CA TYR A 245 -9.77 -18.83 7.29
C TYR A 245 -10.62 -19.72 8.18
N SER A 246 -11.78 -19.22 8.53
CA SER A 246 -12.86 -19.96 9.21
C SER A 246 -14.20 -19.49 8.71
N ALA A 247 -15.20 -20.41 8.69
CA ALA A 247 -16.58 -20.06 8.41
C ALA A 247 -17.19 -19.12 9.47
N ASP A 248 -16.62 -19.11 10.67
CA ASP A 248 -17.07 -18.28 11.79
C ASP A 248 -16.45 -16.88 11.77
N ASN A 249 -15.46 -16.63 10.91
CA ASN A 249 -14.87 -15.31 10.78
C ASN A 249 -15.90 -14.31 10.24
N VAL A 250 -15.79 -13.08 10.74
CA VAL A 250 -16.69 -11.97 10.39
C VAL A 250 -15.92 -10.89 9.61
N PRO A 251 -16.59 -10.09 8.78
CA PRO A 251 -15.94 -8.94 8.13
C PRO A 251 -15.28 -8.03 9.13
N LEU A 252 -14.04 -7.62 8.84
CA LEU A 252 -13.29 -6.69 9.68
C LEU A 252 -14.04 -5.36 9.79
N LYS A 253 -14.39 -4.97 11.00
CA LYS A 253 -15.04 -3.68 11.27
C LYS A 253 -14.00 -2.59 11.42
N THR A 254 -14.19 -1.48 10.70
CA THR A 254 -13.34 -0.31 10.84
C THR A 254 -13.67 0.45 12.13
N LYS A 255 -12.64 0.97 12.80
CA LYS A 255 -12.79 1.73 14.07
C LYS A 255 -13.25 3.17 13.85
N LYS A 256 -13.06 3.73 12.66
CA LYS A 256 -13.41 5.11 12.32
C LYS A 256 -13.88 5.19 10.87
N HIS A 257 -14.92 5.95 10.63
CA HIS A 257 -15.41 6.28 9.29
C HIS A 257 -14.76 7.58 8.83
N LEU A 258 -14.16 7.56 7.64
CA LEU A 258 -13.90 8.76 6.87
C LEU A 258 -15.07 8.91 5.89
N SER A 259 -15.90 9.93 6.08
CA SER A 259 -16.81 10.37 5.02
C SER A 259 -16.05 11.33 4.12
N ILE A 260 -16.06 11.04 2.85
CA ILE A 260 -15.57 11.95 1.81
C ILE A 260 -16.70 12.94 1.48
#